data_e04611709dad3b26ae5332f093bc12ab
#
_entry.id   e04611709dad3b26ae5332f093bc12ab
#
_cell.length_a   1.000
_cell.length_b   1.000
_cell.length_c   1.000
_cell.angle_alpha   90.00
_cell.angle_beta   90.00
_cell.angle_gamma   90.00
#
_symmetry.space_group_name_H-M   'P 1'
#
loop_
_entity.id
_entity.type
_entity.pdbx_description
1 polymer ?
#
loop_
_entity_poly.entity_id
_entity_poly.type
_entity_poly.pdbx_seq_one_letter_code
_entity_poly.pdbx_strand_id
1 'polypeptide(L)'
;VNVTTSLRHHWLEEPFRVWLILVPIGLIFDQKPVTISWIATVLGLFGFFVHMNVRLPLGSGTWIFAGPQWHRLHHSIEPQHTDRNFAAFFPIFDIAFGTYCKPGNDEYPATGLHSRENLNSPWRAVVSPFTDWARMLGKQAITQQQPGPVEQPPDQDGNAAANQDAG
;
A
#
# COMPACT_ATOMS: atom_id res chain seq x y z
N VAL A 1 -14.64 -0.70 3.23
CA VAL A 1 -14.50 0.62 2.58
C VAL A 1 -15.88 1.18 2.33
N ASN A 2 -16.05 2.45 2.58
CA ASN A 2 -17.26 3.20 2.23
C ASN A 2 -16.85 4.66 1.96
N VAL A 3 -17.80 5.48 1.49
CA VAL A 3 -17.53 6.88 1.11
C VAL A 3 -16.86 7.68 2.25
N THR A 4 -17.16 7.37 3.51
CA THR A 4 -16.51 8.08 4.65
C THR A 4 -15.04 7.71 4.83
N THR A 5 -14.56 6.63 4.21
CA THR A 5 -13.15 6.25 4.25
C THR A 5 -12.27 7.32 3.59
N SER A 6 -12.74 7.95 2.52
CA SER A 6 -12.03 9.03 1.83
C SER A 6 -11.86 10.31 2.66
N LEU A 7 -12.57 10.43 3.77
CA LEU A 7 -12.46 11.57 4.70
C LEU A 7 -11.59 11.27 5.92
N ARG A 8 -11.08 10.03 6.05
CA ARG A 8 -10.27 9.59 7.19
C ARG A 8 -8.79 9.69 6.83
N HIS A 9 -8.24 10.88 7.01
CA HIS A 9 -6.82 11.15 6.82
C HIS A 9 -6.14 11.41 8.16
N HIS A 10 -4.87 11.04 8.25
CA HIS A 10 -4.07 11.45 9.40
C HIS A 10 -3.80 12.95 9.31
N TRP A 11 -3.85 13.66 10.43
CA TRP A 11 -3.69 15.12 10.46
C TRP A 11 -2.37 15.63 9.86
N LEU A 12 -1.31 14.81 9.86
CA LEU A 12 -0.04 15.13 9.22
C LEU A 12 -0.10 15.09 7.69
N GLU A 13 -1.03 14.36 7.10
CA GLU A 13 -1.13 14.21 5.64
C GLU A 13 -1.36 15.56 4.96
N GLU A 14 -2.22 16.40 5.52
CA GLU A 14 -2.53 17.70 4.95
C GLU A 14 -1.33 18.66 4.93
N PRO A 15 -0.56 18.87 6.03
CA PRO A 15 0.65 19.64 5.99
C PRO A 15 1.67 19.12 4.96
N PHE A 16 1.89 17.80 4.88
CA PHE A 16 2.79 17.23 3.89
C PHE A 16 2.29 17.47 2.47
N ARG A 17 1.03 17.29 2.20
CA ARG A 17 0.43 17.54 0.89
C ARG A 17 0.56 19.01 0.48
N VAL A 18 0.31 19.93 1.40
CA VAL A 18 0.46 21.36 1.13
C VAL A 18 1.91 21.69 0.79
N TRP A 19 2.88 21.30 1.64
CA TRP A 19 4.26 21.70 1.49
C TRP A 19 5.01 20.95 0.37
N LEU A 20 4.72 19.66 0.15
CA LEU A 20 5.43 18.85 -0.83
C LEU A 20 4.79 18.86 -2.21
N ILE A 21 3.51 19.19 -2.32
CA ILE A 21 2.77 19.15 -3.58
C ILE A 21 2.25 20.53 -3.96
N LEU A 22 1.39 21.13 -3.12
CA LEU A 22 0.67 22.35 -3.52
C LEU A 22 1.58 23.58 -3.61
N VAL A 23 2.52 23.74 -2.68
CA VAL A 23 3.47 24.86 -2.71
C VAL A 23 4.39 24.79 -3.94
N PRO A 24 5.08 23.66 -4.24
CA PRO A 24 5.87 23.54 -5.46
C PRO A 24 5.07 23.76 -6.75
N ILE A 25 3.87 23.18 -6.84
CA ILE A 25 2.99 23.41 -7.99
C ILE A 25 2.64 24.90 -8.13
N GLY A 26 2.28 25.55 -7.02
CA GLY A 26 1.94 26.98 -7.02
C GLY A 26 3.13 27.89 -7.37
N LEU A 27 4.37 27.47 -7.07
CA LEU A 27 5.58 28.22 -7.43
C LEU A 27 6.00 28.01 -8.90
N ILE A 28 5.71 26.84 -9.47
CA ILE A 28 6.11 26.49 -10.85
C ILE A 28 5.05 26.94 -11.86
N PHE A 29 3.79 26.86 -11.51
CA PHE A 29 2.66 27.12 -12.39
C PHE A 29 1.86 28.33 -11.90
N ASP A 30 1.61 29.29 -12.78
CA ASP A 30 0.66 30.40 -12.51
C ASP A 30 -0.78 29.89 -12.57
N GLN A 31 -1.26 29.37 -11.44
CA GLN A 31 -2.57 28.75 -11.34
C GLN A 31 -3.64 29.74 -10.85
N LYS A 32 -4.71 29.87 -11.63
CA LYS A 32 -5.89 30.63 -11.17
C LYS A 32 -6.61 29.87 -10.07
N PRO A 33 -7.03 30.53 -8.96
CA PRO A 33 -7.76 29.86 -7.87
C PRO A 33 -8.99 29.06 -8.33
N VAL A 34 -9.69 29.55 -9.33
CA VAL A 34 -10.86 28.87 -9.91
C VAL A 34 -10.49 27.53 -10.57
N THR A 35 -9.33 27.48 -11.25
CA THR A 35 -8.85 26.23 -11.87
C THR A 35 -8.49 25.20 -10.81
N ILE A 36 -7.80 25.62 -9.75
CA ILE A 36 -7.46 24.74 -8.61
C ILE A 36 -8.75 24.19 -7.96
N SER A 37 -9.74 25.05 -7.74
CA SER A 37 -11.03 24.64 -7.14
C SER A 37 -11.77 23.61 -8.00
N TRP A 38 -11.77 23.77 -9.33
CA TRP A 38 -12.38 22.78 -10.23
C TRP A 38 -11.64 21.45 -10.20
N ILE A 39 -10.32 21.46 -10.27
CA ILE A 39 -9.51 20.23 -10.19
C ILE A 39 -9.75 19.53 -8.85
N ALA A 40 -9.69 20.26 -7.74
CA ALA A 40 -9.93 19.70 -6.42
C ALA A 40 -11.34 19.11 -6.29
N THR A 41 -12.36 19.77 -6.86
CA THR A 41 -13.73 19.26 -6.87
C THR A 41 -13.84 17.96 -7.65
N VAL A 42 -13.30 17.91 -8.87
CA VAL A 42 -13.34 16.69 -9.69
C VAL A 42 -12.61 15.54 -9.01
N LEU A 43 -11.39 15.77 -8.48
CA LEU A 43 -10.64 14.75 -7.79
C LEU A 43 -11.34 14.29 -6.49
N GLY A 44 -11.95 15.21 -5.76
CA GLY A 44 -12.74 14.89 -4.55
C GLY A 44 -13.95 14.02 -4.86
N LEU A 45 -14.73 14.38 -5.88
CA LEU A 45 -15.90 13.60 -6.32
C LEU A 45 -15.46 12.20 -6.81
N PHE A 46 -14.35 12.13 -7.52
CA PHE A 46 -13.80 10.85 -7.96
C PHE A 46 -13.30 10.02 -6.78
N GLY A 47 -12.69 10.65 -5.78
CA GLY A 47 -12.32 10.00 -4.52
C GLY A 47 -13.53 9.37 -3.82
N PHE A 48 -14.67 10.05 -3.77
CA PHE A 48 -15.91 9.44 -3.27
C PHE A 48 -16.39 8.28 -4.13
N PHE A 49 -16.31 8.42 -5.45
CA PHE A 49 -16.69 7.35 -6.39
C PHE A 49 -15.89 6.07 -6.15
N VAL A 50 -14.56 6.13 -6.10
CA VAL A 50 -13.73 4.92 -5.92
C VAL A 50 -13.90 4.25 -4.56
N HIS A 51 -14.35 5.01 -3.54
CA HIS A 51 -14.67 4.48 -2.21
C HIS A 51 -16.12 3.99 -2.05
N MET A 52 -16.93 4.03 -3.11
CA MET A 52 -18.28 3.46 -3.05
C MET A 52 -18.23 1.96 -2.79
N ASN A 53 -19.09 1.48 -1.90
CA ASN A 53 -19.20 0.04 -1.60
C ASN A 53 -20.10 -0.65 -2.62
N VAL A 54 -19.68 -0.61 -3.89
CA VAL A 54 -20.42 -1.21 -5.02
C VAL A 54 -19.52 -2.14 -5.82
N ARG A 55 -20.09 -3.20 -6.37
CA ARG A 55 -19.44 -4.07 -7.33
C ARG A 55 -19.66 -3.48 -8.73
N LEU A 56 -18.64 -2.82 -9.25
CA LEU A 56 -18.65 -2.24 -10.59
C LEU A 56 -17.46 -2.77 -11.37
N PRO A 57 -17.64 -3.88 -12.09
CA PRO A 57 -16.56 -4.45 -12.91
C PRO A 57 -16.36 -3.58 -14.15
N LEU A 58 -15.30 -2.77 -14.16
CA LEU A 58 -14.93 -1.97 -15.32
C LEU A 58 -14.19 -2.77 -16.39
N GLY A 59 -13.89 -4.05 -16.14
CA GLY A 59 -13.20 -4.91 -17.08
C GLY A 59 -11.87 -4.31 -17.57
N SER A 60 -11.74 -4.10 -18.87
CA SER A 60 -10.56 -3.43 -19.46
C SER A 60 -10.49 -1.93 -19.17
N GLY A 61 -11.57 -1.31 -18.74
CA GLY A 61 -11.58 0.11 -18.36
C GLY A 61 -10.68 0.41 -17.15
N THR A 62 -10.36 -0.60 -16.33
CA THR A 62 -9.42 -0.47 -15.21
C THR A 62 -7.97 -0.18 -15.63
N TRP A 63 -7.64 -0.24 -16.91
CA TRP A 63 -6.35 0.22 -17.44
C TRP A 63 -6.28 1.74 -17.56
N ILE A 64 -7.43 2.41 -17.62
CA ILE A 64 -7.53 3.86 -17.84
C ILE A 64 -7.95 4.57 -16.55
N PHE A 65 -8.97 4.03 -15.88
CA PHE A 65 -9.54 4.64 -14.69
C PHE A 65 -9.62 3.66 -13.52
N ALA A 66 -9.27 4.13 -12.34
CA ALA A 66 -9.54 3.44 -11.10
C ALA A 66 -11.07 3.37 -10.89
N GLY A 67 -11.58 2.19 -10.54
CA GLY A 67 -12.99 2.00 -10.19
C GLY A 67 -13.14 1.51 -8.75
N PRO A 68 -14.38 1.48 -8.22
CA PRO A 68 -14.63 1.06 -6.84
C PRO A 68 -14.09 -0.34 -6.52
N GLN A 69 -14.30 -1.31 -7.41
CA GLN A 69 -13.84 -2.68 -7.23
C GLN A 69 -12.32 -2.78 -7.34
N TRP A 70 -11.70 -2.04 -8.25
CA TRP A 70 -10.25 -1.99 -8.42
C TRP A 70 -9.57 -1.34 -7.20
N HIS A 71 -10.09 -0.21 -6.72
CA HIS A 71 -9.57 0.51 -5.56
C HIS A 71 -9.84 -0.25 -4.25
N ARG A 72 -10.87 -1.09 -4.22
CA ARG A 72 -11.16 -1.96 -3.08
C ARG A 72 -10.02 -2.95 -2.80
N LEU A 73 -9.27 -3.42 -3.82
CA LEU A 73 -8.11 -4.28 -3.65
C LEU A 73 -7.02 -3.57 -2.86
N HIS A 74 -6.81 -2.26 -3.10
CA HIS A 74 -5.89 -1.43 -2.32
C HIS A 74 -6.20 -1.46 -0.81
N HIS A 75 -7.45 -1.48 -0.45
CA HIS A 75 -7.91 -1.55 0.94
C HIS A 75 -8.14 -2.97 1.45
N SER A 76 -7.78 -3.98 0.71
CA SER A 76 -7.98 -5.39 1.09
C SER A 76 -7.06 -5.80 2.24
N ILE A 77 -7.58 -6.67 3.10
CA ILE A 77 -6.78 -7.33 4.16
C ILE A 77 -6.11 -8.62 3.68
N GLU A 78 -6.28 -8.98 2.42
CA GLU A 78 -5.72 -10.20 1.86
C GLU A 78 -4.25 -9.98 1.46
N PRO A 79 -3.32 -10.89 1.83
CA PRO A 79 -1.89 -10.70 1.61
C PRO A 79 -1.49 -10.47 0.15
N GLN A 80 -2.20 -11.09 -0.81
CA GLN A 80 -1.91 -10.95 -2.24
C GLN A 80 -2.21 -9.55 -2.78
N HIS A 81 -3.00 -8.75 -2.07
CA HIS A 81 -3.36 -7.39 -2.45
C HIS A 81 -2.50 -6.32 -1.74
N THR A 82 -1.58 -6.75 -0.88
CA THR A 82 -0.67 -5.83 -0.20
C THR A 82 0.18 -5.08 -1.22
N ASP A 83 0.33 -3.78 -1.03
CA ASP A 83 1.11 -2.89 -1.90
C ASP A 83 0.67 -2.91 -3.37
N ARG A 84 -0.65 -2.97 -3.60
CA ARG A 84 -1.26 -2.91 -4.93
C ARG A 84 -2.18 -1.71 -5.07
N ASN A 85 -2.35 -1.27 -6.33
CA ASN A 85 -3.39 -0.33 -6.76
C ASN A 85 -3.40 1.01 -6.02
N PHE A 86 -2.24 1.68 -5.94
CA PHE A 86 -2.08 2.94 -5.20
C PHE A 86 -2.77 4.14 -5.85
N ALA A 87 -2.95 4.11 -7.17
CA ALA A 87 -3.52 5.23 -7.90
C ALA A 87 -4.98 5.49 -7.50
N ALA A 88 -5.28 6.75 -7.20
CA ALA A 88 -6.66 7.17 -6.91
C ALA A 88 -7.47 7.43 -8.18
N PHE A 89 -6.84 7.75 -9.33
CA PHE A 89 -7.53 8.15 -10.55
C PHE A 89 -7.06 7.36 -11.77
N PHE A 90 -5.80 7.54 -12.19
CA PHE A 90 -5.22 6.87 -13.36
C PHE A 90 -4.23 5.78 -12.95
N PRO A 91 -4.50 4.50 -13.25
CA PRO A 91 -3.62 3.37 -12.90
C PRO A 91 -2.29 3.33 -13.64
N ILE A 92 -1.97 4.31 -14.46
CA ILE A 92 -0.75 4.34 -15.28
C ILE A 92 0.52 4.19 -14.44
N PHE A 93 0.55 4.76 -13.24
CA PHE A 93 1.70 4.62 -12.34
C PHE A 93 1.79 3.22 -11.74
N ASP A 94 0.64 2.62 -11.39
CA ASP A 94 0.61 1.23 -10.92
C ASP A 94 1.09 0.27 -12.02
N ILE A 95 0.74 0.54 -13.28
CA ILE A 95 1.23 -0.24 -14.42
C ILE A 95 2.74 -0.05 -14.57
N ALA A 96 3.23 1.18 -14.54
CA ALA A 96 4.64 1.50 -14.72
C ALA A 96 5.53 0.93 -13.61
N PHE A 97 5.05 0.92 -12.37
CA PHE A 97 5.80 0.41 -11.21
C PHE A 97 5.49 -1.05 -10.85
N GLY A 98 4.63 -1.74 -11.61
CA GLY A 98 4.30 -3.15 -11.39
C GLY A 98 3.41 -3.42 -10.17
N THR A 99 2.72 -2.39 -9.67
CA THR A 99 1.76 -2.51 -8.55
C THR A 99 0.32 -2.72 -9.00
N TYR A 100 0.07 -2.65 -10.32
CA TYR A 100 -1.25 -2.88 -10.87
C TYR A 100 -1.74 -4.31 -10.64
N CYS A 101 -2.90 -4.45 -10.02
CA CYS A 101 -3.62 -5.70 -9.81
C CYS A 101 -5.03 -5.57 -10.37
N LYS A 102 -5.36 -6.37 -11.41
CA LYS A 102 -6.69 -6.38 -11.98
C LYS A 102 -7.63 -7.21 -11.11
N PRO A 103 -8.77 -6.66 -10.66
CA PRO A 103 -9.75 -7.47 -9.93
C PRO A 103 -10.38 -8.52 -10.83
N GLY A 104 -10.62 -9.72 -10.28
CA GLY A 104 -11.51 -10.69 -10.88
C GLY A 104 -12.94 -10.15 -10.96
N ASN A 105 -13.76 -10.68 -11.88
CA ASN A 105 -15.13 -10.17 -12.08
C ASN A 105 -15.97 -10.22 -10.80
N ASP A 106 -15.84 -11.28 -10.02
CA ASP A 106 -16.57 -11.50 -8.77
C ASP A 106 -15.74 -11.22 -7.52
N GLU A 107 -14.50 -10.76 -7.69
CA GLU A 107 -13.59 -10.50 -6.59
C GLU A 107 -14.01 -9.26 -5.79
N TYR A 108 -14.32 -9.48 -4.53
CA TYR A 108 -14.78 -8.44 -3.63
C TYR A 108 -14.28 -8.68 -2.21
N PRO A 109 -12.97 -8.50 -1.97
CA PRO A 109 -12.32 -8.89 -0.72
C PRO A 109 -12.84 -8.09 0.47
N ALA A 110 -12.65 -8.65 1.66
CA ALA A 110 -12.83 -7.92 2.90
C ALA A 110 -11.80 -6.79 2.99
N THR A 111 -12.24 -5.66 3.56
CA THR A 111 -11.40 -4.46 3.67
C THR A 111 -11.19 -4.06 5.12
N GLY A 112 -10.01 -3.52 5.44
CA GLY A 112 -9.67 -3.12 6.80
C GLY A 112 -8.18 -2.81 6.95
N LEU A 113 -7.73 -2.87 8.20
CA LEU A 113 -6.32 -2.78 8.55
C LEU A 113 -5.82 -4.16 8.97
N HIS A 114 -4.61 -4.52 8.57
CA HIS A 114 -3.95 -5.78 8.99
C HIS A 114 -3.70 -5.81 10.51
N SER A 115 -3.41 -4.67 11.10
CA SER A 115 -3.27 -4.58 12.55
C SER A 115 -4.65 -4.53 13.20
N ARG A 116 -4.92 -5.49 14.08
CA ARG A 116 -6.07 -5.44 14.99
C ARG A 116 -5.85 -4.42 16.12
N GLU A 117 -4.99 -3.43 15.92
CA GLU A 117 -4.79 -2.41 16.91
C GLU A 117 -6.09 -1.65 17.14
N ASN A 118 -6.52 -1.67 18.38
CA ASN A 118 -7.75 -1.01 18.80
C ASN A 118 -7.53 0.51 18.79
N LEU A 119 -7.71 1.14 17.65
CA LEU A 119 -7.62 2.60 17.47
C LEU A 119 -8.83 3.34 18.05
N ASN A 120 -9.57 2.74 19.00
CA ASN A 120 -10.74 3.37 19.63
C ASN A 120 -10.39 4.60 20.47
N SER A 121 -9.11 4.86 20.70
CA SER A 121 -8.66 6.08 21.35
C SER A 121 -8.15 7.07 20.29
N PRO A 122 -8.72 8.29 20.21
CA PRO A 122 -8.22 9.33 19.31
C PRO A 122 -6.73 9.61 19.48
N TRP A 123 -6.24 9.55 20.73
CA TRP A 123 -4.82 9.74 21.05
C TRP A 123 -3.94 8.66 20.42
N ARG A 124 -4.36 7.40 20.49
CA ARG A 124 -3.63 6.32 19.81
C ARG A 124 -3.58 6.50 18.31
N ALA A 125 -4.66 6.93 17.69
CA ALA A 125 -4.69 7.22 16.25
C ALA A 125 -3.70 8.32 15.86
N VAL A 126 -3.51 9.34 16.71
CA VAL A 126 -2.54 10.42 16.50
C VAL A 126 -1.09 9.94 16.65
N VAL A 127 -0.83 9.06 17.61
CA VAL A 127 0.55 8.66 17.97
C VAL A 127 1.03 7.41 17.22
N SER A 128 0.11 6.54 16.75
CA SER A 128 0.46 5.27 16.12
C SER A 128 1.47 5.38 14.96
N PRO A 129 1.42 6.34 14.03
CA PRO A 129 2.41 6.41 12.96
C PRO A 129 3.85 6.58 13.47
N PHE A 130 4.03 7.35 14.53
CA PHE A 130 5.36 7.58 15.11
C PHE A 130 5.89 6.35 15.82
N THR A 131 5.02 5.63 16.55
CA THR A 131 5.39 4.39 17.22
C THR A 131 5.72 3.29 16.22
N ASP A 132 5.00 3.21 15.11
CA ASP A 132 5.23 2.24 14.06
C ASP A 132 6.52 2.52 13.30
N TRP A 133 6.81 3.78 12.99
CA TRP A 133 8.11 4.18 12.44
C TRP A 133 9.27 3.84 13.38
N ALA A 134 9.14 4.14 14.67
CA ALA A 134 10.18 3.79 15.65
C ALA A 134 10.41 2.27 15.69
N ARG A 135 9.36 1.46 15.64
CA ARG A 135 9.44 -0.01 15.60
C ARG A 135 10.11 -0.51 14.30
N MET A 136 9.78 0.07 13.15
CA MET A 136 10.38 -0.29 11.87
C MET A 136 11.88 0.01 11.86
N LEU A 137 12.28 1.20 12.30
CA LEU A 137 13.68 1.60 12.40
C LEU A 137 14.45 0.71 13.38
N GLY A 138 13.85 0.38 14.53
CA GLY A 138 14.44 -0.54 15.51
C GLY A 138 14.63 -1.96 14.95
N LYS A 139 13.68 -2.50 14.19
CA LYS A 139 13.81 -3.80 13.54
C LYS A 139 14.91 -3.82 12.48
N GLN A 140 15.02 -2.78 11.67
CA GLN A 140 16.08 -2.66 10.66
C GLN A 140 17.47 -2.63 11.31
N ALA A 141 17.64 -1.91 12.43
CA ALA A 141 18.89 -1.87 13.17
C ALA A 141 19.28 -3.25 13.72
N ILE A 142 18.33 -4.02 14.25
CA ILE A 142 18.57 -5.38 14.78
C ILE A 142 18.92 -6.35 13.63
N THR A 143 18.25 -6.27 12.48
CA THR A 143 18.53 -7.15 11.31
C THR A 143 19.93 -6.91 10.74
N GLN A 144 20.43 -5.68 10.78
CA GLN A 144 21.80 -5.37 10.35
C GLN A 144 22.88 -5.84 11.35
N GLN A 145 22.51 -6.11 12.61
CA GLN A 145 23.44 -6.60 13.64
C GLN A 145 23.51 -8.13 13.75
N GLN A 146 22.67 -8.88 13.02
CA GLN A 146 22.79 -10.32 12.99
C GLN A 146 24.05 -10.72 12.19
N PRO A 147 24.98 -11.49 12.81
CA PRO A 147 26.09 -12.06 12.06
C PRO A 147 25.52 -12.93 10.93
N GLY A 148 26.15 -12.82 9.76
CA GLY A 148 25.80 -13.60 8.58
C GLY A 148 25.73 -15.11 8.90
N PRO A 149 25.12 -15.92 7.99
CA PRO A 149 24.97 -17.36 8.21
C PRO A 149 26.31 -17.95 8.62
N VAL A 150 26.34 -18.63 9.78
CA VAL A 150 27.52 -19.39 10.18
C VAL A 150 27.73 -20.47 9.13
N GLU A 151 28.82 -20.36 8.39
CA GLU A 151 29.25 -21.35 7.41
C GLU A 151 29.44 -22.68 8.17
N GLN A 152 28.55 -23.64 7.91
CA GLN A 152 28.66 -24.97 8.51
C GLN A 152 29.94 -25.59 8.02
N PRO A 153 30.78 -26.17 8.90
CA PRO A 153 31.96 -26.90 8.46
C PRO A 153 31.52 -28.07 7.58
N PRO A 154 32.32 -28.39 6.55
CA PRO A 154 32.02 -29.48 5.63
C PRO A 154 31.85 -30.80 6.39
N ASP A 155 30.77 -31.51 6.06
CA ASP A 155 30.40 -32.82 6.61
C ASP A 155 31.60 -33.79 6.49
N GLN A 156 32.16 -34.23 7.62
CA GLN A 156 33.28 -35.17 7.67
C GLN A 156 32.85 -36.65 7.54
N ASP A 157 31.58 -36.93 7.21
CA ASP A 157 31.02 -38.27 7.15
C ASP A 157 31.06 -38.91 5.74
N GLY A 158 32.01 -38.51 4.91
CA GLY A 158 32.23 -39.07 3.58
C GLY A 158 33.32 -40.12 3.52
N ASN A 159 33.32 -41.15 4.36
CA ASN A 159 34.04 -42.37 4.05
C ASN A 159 33.86 -43.54 5.04
N ALA A 160 32.76 -44.24 4.95
CA ALA A 160 32.65 -45.56 5.57
C ALA A 160 31.56 -46.43 4.91
N ALA A 161 31.62 -46.64 3.59
CA ALA A 161 30.79 -47.67 2.95
C ALA A 161 31.37 -48.12 1.61
N ALA A 162 32.61 -48.60 1.63
CA ALA A 162 33.18 -49.32 0.51
C ALA A 162 34.16 -50.41 1.02
N ASN A 163 33.60 -51.45 1.63
CA ASN A 163 34.30 -52.73 1.70
C ASN A 163 33.46 -53.82 2.40
N GLN A 164 32.44 -54.38 1.74
CA GLN A 164 31.88 -55.66 2.05
C GLN A 164 31.05 -56.16 0.86
N ASP A 165 31.70 -56.66 -0.18
CA ASP A 165 31.18 -57.70 -1.07
C ASP A 165 32.36 -58.24 -1.89
N ALA A 166 33.07 -59.18 -1.29
CA ALA A 166 33.91 -60.15 -1.97
C ALA A 166 34.06 -61.39 -1.04
N GLY A 167 33.18 -62.40 -1.25
CA GLY A 167 33.20 -63.70 -0.56
C GLY A 167 32.07 -64.54 -1.05
#